data_78695298fd81a162eab1f8e1caeb97c1
#
_entry.id   78695298fd81a162eab1f8e1caeb97c1
#
_cell.length_a   1.000
_cell.length_b   1.000
_cell.length_c   1.000
_cell.angle_alpha   90.00
_cell.angle_beta   90.00
_cell.angle_gamma   90.00
#
_symmetry.space_group_name_H-M   'P 1'
#
loop_
_entity.id
_entity.type
_entity.pdbx_description
1 polymer ?
#
loop_
_entity_poly.entity_id
_entity_poly.type
_entity_poly.pdbx_seq_one_letter_code
_entity_poly.pdbx_strand_id
1 'polypeptide(L)'
;YEICACLVGSEMCIRDSSGADPAVAGEISADSGAYEAGLREGDRIVKLDGSRIYNFREISLFNYLHKDKADVEVTYERDGKQKTVTVTRKKTEAGTYAFGISMTEDTKEGIIGTLKYSILEVRYQIKSTFLSLKYLITGRFKLNDLSGPVGIVNMIGNTYEQSIVYGIKTVVLSLLNFAIMLSANLGVMNLLPLPALDGGRLVFIILEMIRRKKVSPEKEGMVHFAGLVLLLSLI
;
A
#
# COMPACT_ATOMS: atom_id res chain seq x y z
N TYR A 1 -11.14 4.12 -9.43
CA TYR A 1 -10.38 5.34 -9.10
C TYR A 1 -9.83 5.29 -7.66
N GLU A 2 -10.63 4.85 -6.68
CA GLU A 2 -10.24 4.91 -5.26
C GLU A 2 -9.13 3.92 -4.85
N ILE A 3 -9.04 2.72 -5.44
CA ILE A 3 -7.98 1.74 -5.11
C ILE A 3 -6.62 2.22 -5.59
N CYS A 4 -6.57 2.77 -6.80
CA CYS A 4 -5.34 3.35 -7.34
C CYS A 4 -4.94 4.61 -6.56
N ALA A 5 -5.88 5.45 -6.16
CA ALA A 5 -5.62 6.60 -5.29
C ALA A 5 -5.07 6.18 -3.92
N CYS A 6 -5.54 5.05 -3.37
CA CYS A 6 -5.01 4.50 -2.12
C CYS A 6 -3.63 3.84 -2.29
N LEU A 7 -3.34 3.25 -3.45
CA LEU A 7 -2.02 2.68 -3.77
C LEU A 7 -1.00 3.76 -4.13
N VAL A 8 -1.44 4.88 -4.69
CA VAL A 8 -0.58 6.04 -5.03
C VAL A 8 -0.38 6.98 -3.82
N GLY A 9 -1.18 6.82 -2.79
CA GLY A 9 -1.25 7.74 -1.65
C GLY A 9 -2.26 8.85 -1.93
N SER A 10 -3.10 9.16 -0.93
CA SER A 10 -3.98 10.32 -1.00
C SER A 10 -3.17 11.59 -1.33
N GLU A 11 -3.80 12.56 -1.93
CA GLU A 11 -3.20 13.83 -2.41
C GLU A 11 -2.27 14.54 -1.40
N MET A 12 -2.38 14.19 -0.12
CA MET A 12 -1.57 14.73 0.98
C MET A 12 -0.16 14.13 1.07
N CYS A 13 0.12 12.96 0.45
CA CYS A 13 1.42 12.29 0.52
C CYS A 13 2.41 12.72 -0.58
N ILE A 14 1.99 13.51 -1.57
CA ILE A 14 2.86 13.91 -2.68
C ILE A 14 3.77 15.09 -2.28
N ARG A 15 3.43 15.77 -1.18
CA ARG A 15 4.01 17.07 -0.91
C ARG A 15 5.48 17.05 -0.51
N ASP A 16 5.98 16.04 0.21
CA ASP A 16 7.38 16.11 0.67
C ASP A 16 8.06 14.79 1.06
N SER A 17 7.45 13.63 0.99
CA SER A 17 8.12 12.43 1.49
C SER A 17 8.59 11.49 0.39
N SER A 18 9.85 11.11 0.49
CA SER A 18 10.47 10.03 -0.29
C SER A 18 9.84 8.63 -0.04
N GLY A 19 8.67 8.54 0.58
CA GLY A 19 7.96 7.28 0.83
C GLY A 19 8.56 6.40 1.93
N ALA A 20 9.71 6.79 2.46
CA ALA A 20 10.51 6.01 3.39
C ALA A 20 10.41 6.49 4.86
N ASP A 21 9.35 7.24 5.20
CA ASP A 21 9.29 7.88 6.51
C ASP A 21 8.84 6.92 7.61
N PRO A 22 9.51 6.99 8.77
CA PRO A 22 9.08 6.22 9.94
C PRO A 22 7.65 6.60 10.36
N ALA A 23 6.93 5.68 10.98
CA ALA A 23 5.60 5.91 11.50
C ALA A 23 5.64 6.80 12.78
N VAL A 24 6.22 7.99 12.65
CA VAL A 24 6.31 8.97 13.74
C VAL A 24 5.24 10.03 13.54
N ALA A 25 4.48 10.30 14.58
CA ALA A 25 3.46 11.34 14.58
C ALA A 25 4.13 12.71 14.48
N GLY A 26 3.78 13.46 13.47
CA GLY A 26 4.10 14.88 13.34
C GLY A 26 3.07 15.73 14.08
N GLU A 27 2.60 16.78 13.44
CA GLU A 27 1.57 17.63 14.01
C GLU A 27 0.29 16.84 14.27
N ILE A 28 -0.24 16.92 15.50
CA ILE A 28 -1.49 16.30 15.89
C ILE A 28 -2.51 17.41 16.12
N SER A 29 -3.60 17.38 15.37
CA SER A 29 -4.68 18.36 15.55
C SER A 29 -5.23 18.29 16.96
N ALA A 30 -5.31 19.42 17.66
CA ALA A 30 -5.82 19.52 19.03
C ALA A 30 -7.25 19.02 19.17
N ASP A 31 -8.03 19.08 18.09
CA ASP A 31 -9.40 18.56 18.01
C ASP A 31 -9.48 17.12 17.50
N SER A 32 -8.40 16.37 17.49
CA SER A 32 -8.39 14.98 17.02
C SER A 32 -8.55 13.96 18.14
N GLY A 33 -9.12 12.79 17.80
CA GLY A 33 -9.20 11.68 18.75
C GLY A 33 -7.83 11.18 19.19
N ALA A 34 -6.80 11.33 18.38
CA ALA A 34 -5.43 11.01 18.74
C ALA A 34 -4.92 11.92 19.88
N TYR A 35 -5.18 13.22 19.79
CA TYR A 35 -4.80 14.17 20.84
C TYR A 35 -5.53 13.90 22.17
N GLU A 36 -6.84 13.63 22.09
CA GLU A 36 -7.68 13.29 23.26
C GLU A 36 -7.21 11.97 23.92
N ALA A 37 -6.78 10.99 23.15
CA ALA A 37 -6.21 9.74 23.65
C ALA A 37 -4.81 9.87 24.24
N GLY A 38 -4.20 11.06 24.19
CA GLY A 38 -2.89 11.34 24.78
C GLY A 38 -1.70 11.11 23.89
N LEU A 39 -1.90 10.89 22.57
CA LEU A 39 -0.80 10.94 21.60
C LEU A 39 -0.23 12.37 21.50
N ARG A 40 1.06 12.45 21.22
CA ARG A 40 1.77 13.72 21.05
C ARG A 40 2.71 13.62 19.84
N GLU A 41 3.12 14.76 19.35
CA GLU A 41 4.18 14.86 18.33
C GLU A 41 5.45 14.12 18.79
N GLY A 42 6.09 13.40 17.87
CA GLY A 42 7.25 12.56 18.13
C GLY A 42 6.92 11.13 18.57
N ASP A 43 5.66 10.79 18.85
CA ASP A 43 5.26 9.41 19.17
C ASP A 43 5.44 8.51 17.96
N ARG A 44 6.11 7.39 18.14
CA ARG A 44 6.26 6.39 17.10
C ARG A 44 5.13 5.38 17.18
N ILE A 45 4.29 5.32 16.17
CA ILE A 45 3.20 4.34 16.09
C ILE A 45 3.80 2.96 15.77
N VAL A 46 3.56 1.99 16.63
CA VAL A 46 4.13 0.63 16.52
C VAL A 46 3.09 -0.38 16.04
N LYS A 47 1.83 -0.25 16.52
CA LYS A 47 0.74 -1.14 16.12
C LYS A 47 -0.58 -0.38 16.04
N LEU A 48 -1.46 -0.84 15.13
CA LEU A 48 -2.87 -0.47 15.04
C LEU A 48 -3.71 -1.76 15.05
N ASP A 49 -4.61 -1.88 16.03
CA ASP A 49 -5.43 -3.10 16.25
C ASP A 49 -4.58 -4.39 16.21
N GLY A 50 -3.44 -4.40 16.91
CA GLY A 50 -2.51 -5.52 16.93
C GLY A 50 -1.64 -5.69 15.67
N SER A 51 -1.98 -5.02 14.56
CA SER A 51 -1.20 -5.06 13.31
C SER A 51 0.02 -4.15 13.40
N ARG A 52 1.20 -4.70 13.13
CA ARG A 52 2.47 -3.96 13.21
C ARG A 52 2.59 -2.92 12.10
N ILE A 53 3.00 -1.72 12.46
CA ILE A 53 3.20 -0.56 11.58
C ILE A 53 4.70 -0.26 11.49
N TYR A 54 5.20 -0.03 10.28
CA TYR A 54 6.62 0.24 10.04
C TYR A 54 6.88 1.61 9.41
N ASN A 55 5.94 2.08 8.58
CA ASN A 55 6.01 3.39 7.95
C ASN A 55 4.65 4.10 8.05
N PHE A 56 4.65 5.40 7.79
CA PHE A 56 3.44 6.21 7.90
C PHE A 56 2.37 5.83 6.87
N ARG A 57 2.77 5.35 5.68
CA ARG A 57 1.84 4.88 4.64
C ARG A 57 0.96 3.73 5.11
N GLU A 58 1.46 2.87 6.03
CA GLU A 58 0.65 1.79 6.60
C GLU A 58 -0.49 2.34 7.49
N ILE A 59 -0.31 3.53 8.10
CA ILE A 59 -1.37 4.21 8.87
C ILE A 59 -2.46 4.71 7.90
N SER A 60 -2.06 5.32 6.78
CA SER A 60 -2.99 5.77 5.74
C SER A 60 -3.75 4.60 5.12
N LEU A 61 -3.05 3.52 4.81
CA LEU A 61 -3.67 2.28 4.31
C LEU A 61 -4.65 1.69 5.34
N PHE A 62 -4.29 1.68 6.63
CA PHE A 62 -5.18 1.22 7.70
C PHE A 62 -6.46 2.08 7.77
N ASN A 63 -6.33 3.40 7.69
CA ASN A 63 -7.46 4.33 7.67
C ASN A 63 -8.41 4.03 6.51
N TYR A 64 -7.87 3.83 5.33
CA TYR A 64 -8.64 3.53 4.14
C TYR A 64 -9.39 2.19 4.25
N LEU A 65 -8.71 1.15 4.72
CA LEU A 65 -9.29 -0.20 4.84
C LEU A 65 -10.34 -0.31 5.96
N HIS A 66 -10.26 0.55 6.97
CA HIS A 66 -11.15 0.54 8.13
C HIS A 66 -11.90 1.87 8.26
N LYS A 67 -12.34 2.43 7.11
CA LYS A 67 -13.04 3.72 7.05
C LYS A 67 -14.33 3.79 7.89
N ASP A 68 -14.92 2.66 8.22
CA ASP A 68 -16.16 2.59 9.01
C ASP A 68 -15.93 2.34 10.51
N LYS A 69 -14.67 2.13 10.95
CA LYS A 69 -14.35 1.83 12.34
C LYS A 69 -13.97 3.10 13.08
N ALA A 70 -14.69 3.46 14.14
CA ALA A 70 -14.41 4.65 14.94
C ALA A 70 -13.25 4.43 15.92
N ASP A 71 -13.33 3.36 16.73
CA ASP A 71 -12.36 3.09 17.80
C ASP A 71 -11.25 2.16 17.32
N VAL A 72 -10.00 2.56 17.55
CA VAL A 72 -8.82 1.82 17.14
C VAL A 72 -7.83 1.75 18.29
N GLU A 73 -7.35 0.55 18.60
CA GLU A 73 -6.27 0.35 19.57
C GLU A 73 -4.93 0.76 18.93
N VAL A 74 -4.28 1.76 19.51
CA VAL A 74 -3.00 2.31 19.05
C VAL A 74 -1.92 1.97 20.06
N THR A 75 -0.91 1.21 19.67
CA THR A 75 0.32 1.04 20.45
C THR A 75 1.37 1.99 19.89
N TYR A 76 1.90 2.86 20.72
CA TYR A 76 2.96 3.81 20.38
C TYR A 76 4.14 3.70 21.33
N GLU A 77 5.29 4.17 20.88
CA GLU A 77 6.52 4.24 21.64
C GLU A 77 6.90 5.70 21.89
N ARG A 78 7.11 6.05 23.15
CA ARG A 78 7.59 7.36 23.62
C ARG A 78 8.70 7.14 24.62
N ASP A 79 9.84 7.77 24.45
CA ASP A 79 11.03 7.64 25.35
C ASP A 79 11.44 6.16 25.57
N GLY A 80 11.38 5.32 24.53
CA GLY A 80 11.72 3.91 24.58
C GLY A 80 10.69 3.01 25.32
N LYS A 81 9.55 3.58 25.76
CA LYS A 81 8.48 2.84 26.42
C LYS A 81 7.26 2.73 25.53
N GLN A 82 6.75 1.51 25.40
CA GLN A 82 5.51 1.28 24.64
C GLN A 82 4.30 1.47 25.54
N LYS A 83 3.29 2.17 25.01
CA LYS A 83 1.98 2.37 25.61
C LYS A 83 0.90 2.02 24.59
N THR A 84 -0.22 1.51 25.08
CA THR A 84 -1.39 1.20 24.26
C THR A 84 -2.57 2.02 24.75
N VAL A 85 -3.25 2.69 23.83
CA VAL A 85 -4.43 3.53 24.10
C VAL A 85 -5.49 3.27 23.04
N THR A 86 -6.75 3.47 23.38
CA THR A 86 -7.84 3.46 22.40
C THR A 86 -8.04 4.86 21.88
N VAL A 87 -7.95 5.03 20.57
CA VAL A 87 -8.18 6.30 19.88
C VAL A 87 -9.54 6.25 19.20
N THR A 88 -10.43 7.14 19.57
CA THR A 88 -11.71 7.35 18.88
C THR A 88 -11.49 8.32 17.73
N ARG A 89 -11.46 7.81 16.51
CA ARG A 89 -11.23 8.61 15.29
C ARG A 89 -12.45 9.49 15.00
N LYS A 90 -12.21 10.73 14.57
CA LYS A 90 -13.29 11.64 14.16
C LYS A 90 -13.60 11.51 12.67
N LYS A 91 -14.86 11.71 12.31
CA LYS A 91 -15.26 11.76 10.90
C LYS A 91 -14.75 13.04 10.25
N THR A 92 -14.12 12.89 9.10
CA THR A 92 -13.76 14.00 8.21
C THR A 92 -14.99 14.48 7.44
N GLU A 93 -14.89 15.63 6.79
CA GLU A 93 -15.95 16.16 5.88
C GLU A 93 -16.27 15.16 4.75
N ALA A 94 -15.29 14.37 4.31
CA ALA A 94 -15.47 13.30 3.34
C ALA A 94 -16.21 12.06 3.90
N GLY A 95 -16.61 12.07 5.18
CA GLY A 95 -17.35 10.98 5.82
C GLY A 95 -16.49 9.79 6.26
N THR A 96 -15.17 9.86 6.12
CA THR A 96 -14.22 8.83 6.56
C THR A 96 -13.68 9.14 7.95
N TYR A 97 -13.28 8.10 8.69
CA TYR A 97 -12.65 8.28 9.99
C TYR A 97 -11.14 8.49 9.83
N ALA A 98 -10.57 9.49 10.51
CA ALA A 98 -9.15 9.79 10.53
C ALA A 98 -8.61 9.98 11.95
N PHE A 99 -7.32 9.72 12.14
CA PHE A 99 -6.65 9.92 13.43
C PHE A 99 -6.37 11.40 13.73
N GLY A 100 -6.26 12.24 12.68
CA GLY A 100 -5.84 13.63 12.81
C GLY A 100 -4.36 13.79 13.14
N ILE A 101 -3.54 12.89 12.59
CA ILE A 101 -2.08 12.87 12.73
C ILE A 101 -1.50 13.19 11.36
N SER A 102 -0.62 14.18 11.27
CA SER A 102 0.21 14.44 10.08
C SER A 102 1.52 13.66 10.14
N MET A 103 2.22 13.62 9.02
CA MET A 103 3.59 13.08 8.98
C MET A 103 4.57 14.08 9.60
N THR A 104 5.63 13.56 10.22
CA THR A 104 6.78 14.39 10.59
C THR A 104 7.53 14.77 9.34
N GLU A 105 7.78 16.08 9.12
CA GLU A 105 8.63 16.53 8.03
C GLU A 105 10.09 16.14 8.33
N ASP A 106 10.77 15.58 7.31
CA ASP A 106 12.23 15.35 7.23
C ASP A 106 12.93 14.75 8.45
N THR A 107 12.83 13.45 8.63
CA THR A 107 13.92 12.76 9.32
C THR A 107 15.09 12.57 8.34
N LYS A 108 16.13 13.40 8.47
CA LYS A 108 17.38 13.22 7.71
C LYS A 108 18.07 11.92 8.16
N GLU A 109 17.61 10.83 7.62
CA GLU A 109 18.19 9.51 7.85
C GLU A 109 19.51 9.40 7.05
N GLY A 110 20.56 8.89 7.68
CA GLY A 110 21.81 8.60 6.97
C GLY A 110 21.63 7.44 5.95
N ILE A 111 22.66 7.13 5.18
CA ILE A 111 22.66 6.11 4.12
C ILE A 111 22.08 4.77 4.60
N ILE A 112 22.40 4.34 5.82
CA ILE A 112 21.89 3.09 6.40
C ILE A 112 20.38 3.19 6.68
N GLY A 113 19.92 4.34 7.16
CA GLY A 113 18.49 4.61 7.35
C GLY A 113 17.74 4.56 6.03
N THR A 114 18.25 5.23 5.00
CA THR A 114 17.67 5.22 3.65
C THR A 114 17.53 3.79 3.10
N LEU A 115 18.56 2.95 3.21
CA LEU A 115 18.51 1.55 2.78
C LEU A 115 17.43 0.76 3.55
N LYS A 116 17.39 0.91 4.88
CA LYS A 116 16.38 0.26 5.72
C LYS A 116 14.96 0.64 5.29
N TYR A 117 14.70 1.93 5.13
CA TYR A 117 13.36 2.41 4.75
C TYR A 117 13.00 2.04 3.30
N SER A 118 13.97 2.00 2.38
CA SER A 118 13.74 1.50 1.01
C SER A 118 13.25 0.05 1.01
N ILE A 119 13.83 -0.81 1.84
CA ILE A 119 13.38 -2.21 2.00
C ILE A 119 11.97 -2.25 2.62
N LEU A 120 11.68 -1.41 3.59
CA LEU A 120 10.36 -1.33 4.22
C LEU A 120 9.30 -0.81 3.24
N GLU A 121 9.67 0.09 2.32
CA GLU A 121 8.78 0.57 1.27
C GLU A 121 8.42 -0.55 0.29
N VAL A 122 9.40 -1.32 -0.20
CA VAL A 122 9.15 -2.49 -1.05
C VAL A 122 8.22 -3.49 -0.34
N ARG A 123 8.49 -3.75 0.94
CA ARG A 123 7.62 -4.60 1.77
C ARG A 123 6.20 -4.04 1.87
N TYR A 124 6.05 -2.73 2.05
CA TYR A 124 4.75 -2.06 2.07
C TYR A 124 4.02 -2.25 0.73
N GLN A 125 4.68 -2.04 -0.40
CA GLN A 125 4.10 -2.22 -1.72
C GLN A 125 3.59 -3.66 -1.93
N ILE A 126 4.39 -4.66 -1.56
CA ILE A 126 3.98 -6.07 -1.63
C ILE A 126 2.76 -6.32 -0.72
N LYS A 127 2.80 -5.87 0.54
CA LYS A 127 1.71 -6.02 1.51
C LYS A 127 0.41 -5.36 1.02
N SER A 128 0.50 -4.13 0.50
CA SER A 128 -0.66 -3.39 -0.01
C SER A 128 -1.29 -4.09 -1.21
N THR A 129 -0.48 -4.62 -2.12
CA THR A 129 -0.97 -5.39 -3.27
C THR A 129 -1.72 -6.66 -2.85
N PHE A 130 -1.16 -7.44 -1.90
CA PHE A 130 -1.86 -8.62 -1.37
C PHE A 130 -3.15 -8.26 -0.65
N LEU A 131 -3.17 -7.17 0.11
CA LEU A 131 -4.38 -6.68 0.78
C LEU A 131 -5.44 -6.24 -0.23
N SER A 132 -5.07 -5.48 -1.25
CA SER A 132 -5.98 -5.05 -2.31
C SER A 132 -6.59 -6.23 -3.05
N LEU A 133 -5.78 -7.25 -3.36
CA LEU A 133 -6.25 -8.50 -3.96
C LEU A 133 -7.22 -9.25 -3.04
N LYS A 134 -6.92 -9.36 -1.74
CA LYS A 134 -7.81 -9.95 -0.75
C LYS A 134 -9.16 -9.23 -0.71
N TYR A 135 -9.16 -7.90 -0.71
CA TYR A 135 -10.40 -7.12 -0.67
C TYR A 135 -11.19 -7.20 -1.99
N LEU A 136 -10.50 -7.34 -3.12
CA LEU A 136 -11.13 -7.61 -4.40
C LEU A 136 -11.86 -8.98 -4.39
N ILE A 137 -11.17 -10.04 -3.94
CA ILE A 137 -11.73 -11.40 -3.86
C ILE A 137 -12.90 -11.46 -2.85
N THR A 138 -12.82 -10.72 -1.76
CA THR A 138 -13.90 -10.68 -0.75
C THR A 138 -15.05 -9.75 -1.12
N GLY A 139 -15.05 -9.15 -2.31
CA GLY A 139 -16.12 -8.30 -2.83
C GLY A 139 -16.26 -6.94 -2.12
N ARG A 140 -15.27 -6.54 -1.32
CA ARG A 140 -15.24 -5.21 -0.71
C ARG A 140 -14.89 -4.11 -1.72
N PHE A 141 -14.20 -4.49 -2.80
CA PHE A 141 -13.89 -3.63 -3.93
C PHE A 141 -14.61 -4.14 -5.18
N LYS A 142 -15.04 -3.22 -6.04
CA LYS A 142 -15.66 -3.53 -7.32
C LYS A 142 -14.59 -3.58 -8.41
N LEU A 143 -14.81 -4.38 -9.44
CA LEU A 143 -13.91 -4.43 -10.61
C LEU A 143 -13.77 -3.06 -11.29
N ASN A 144 -14.81 -2.23 -11.24
CA ASN A 144 -14.80 -0.85 -11.77
C ASN A 144 -13.83 0.08 -11.02
N ASP A 145 -13.38 -0.31 -9.82
CA ASP A 145 -12.39 0.46 -9.05
C ASP A 145 -10.96 0.18 -9.52
N LEU A 146 -10.76 -0.83 -10.39
CA LEU A 146 -9.47 -1.13 -11.01
C LEU A 146 -9.23 -0.18 -12.20
N SER A 147 -8.07 0.45 -12.20
CA SER A 147 -7.65 1.26 -13.34
C SER A 147 -7.08 0.38 -14.44
N GLY A 148 -7.72 0.41 -15.60
CA GLY A 148 -7.17 -0.17 -16.81
C GLY A 148 -5.97 0.63 -17.35
N PRO A 149 -5.39 0.23 -18.51
CA PRO A 149 -4.23 0.93 -19.12
C PRO A 149 -4.43 2.43 -19.29
N VAL A 150 -5.62 2.86 -19.70
CA VAL A 150 -5.97 4.29 -19.85
C VAL A 150 -5.95 5.02 -18.50
N GLY A 151 -6.44 4.38 -17.44
CA GLY A 151 -6.39 4.91 -16.09
C GLY A 151 -4.95 5.10 -15.60
N ILE A 152 -4.05 4.15 -15.92
CA ILE A 152 -2.62 4.24 -15.59
C ILE A 152 -1.97 5.45 -16.28
N VAL A 153 -2.26 5.66 -17.56
CA VAL A 153 -1.74 6.83 -18.32
C VAL A 153 -2.24 8.14 -17.70
N ASN A 154 -3.52 8.22 -17.36
CA ASN A 154 -4.08 9.40 -16.68
C ASN A 154 -3.43 9.65 -15.32
N MET A 155 -3.13 8.59 -14.56
CA MET A 155 -2.44 8.72 -13.27
C MET A 155 -1.02 9.24 -13.45
N ILE A 156 -0.28 8.78 -14.46
CA ILE A 156 1.06 9.30 -14.78
C ILE A 156 0.96 10.80 -15.12
N GLY A 157 -0.01 11.20 -15.95
CA GLY A 157 -0.26 12.59 -16.30
C GLY A 157 -0.57 13.47 -15.08
N ASN A 158 -1.49 13.03 -14.24
CA ASN A 158 -1.84 13.73 -13.00
C ASN A 158 -0.64 13.83 -12.04
N THR A 159 0.14 12.76 -11.89
CA THR A 159 1.36 12.77 -11.07
C THR A 159 2.38 13.79 -11.60
N TYR A 160 2.54 13.87 -12.91
CA TYR A 160 3.40 14.88 -13.53
C TYR A 160 2.91 16.30 -13.25
N GLU A 161 1.62 16.60 -13.55
CA GLU A 161 1.03 17.93 -13.36
C GLU A 161 1.10 18.40 -11.91
N GLN A 162 0.82 17.53 -10.95
CA GLN A 162 0.90 17.86 -9.53
C GLN A 162 2.35 18.06 -9.06
N SER A 163 3.29 17.30 -9.61
CA SER A 163 4.70 17.32 -9.17
C SER A 163 5.49 18.46 -9.79
N ILE A 164 5.15 18.90 -11.01
CA ILE A 164 5.93 19.91 -11.76
C ILE A 164 5.95 21.27 -11.05
N VAL A 165 4.90 21.57 -10.30
CA VAL A 165 4.75 22.82 -9.52
C VAL A 165 5.87 22.91 -8.46
N TYR A 166 6.35 21.75 -7.97
CA TYR A 166 7.43 21.65 -6.96
C TYR A 166 8.83 21.45 -7.58
N GLY A 167 8.92 21.45 -8.91
CA GLY A 167 10.17 21.36 -9.66
C GLY A 167 10.47 19.96 -10.18
N ILE A 168 11.42 19.92 -11.13
CA ILE A 168 11.76 18.71 -11.89
C ILE A 168 12.24 17.55 -11.01
N LYS A 169 12.92 17.83 -9.91
CA LYS A 169 13.37 16.80 -8.95
C LYS A 169 12.19 16.04 -8.37
N THR A 170 11.14 16.77 -7.96
CA THR A 170 9.91 16.16 -7.42
C THR A 170 9.20 15.32 -8.48
N VAL A 171 9.16 15.79 -9.73
CA VAL A 171 8.62 15.00 -10.86
C VAL A 171 9.34 13.67 -11.00
N VAL A 172 10.67 13.69 -11.04
CA VAL A 172 11.48 12.47 -11.20
C VAL A 172 11.24 11.51 -10.04
N LEU A 173 11.23 12.00 -8.79
CA LEU A 173 10.98 11.16 -7.61
C LEU A 173 9.58 10.57 -7.60
N SER A 174 8.56 11.36 -7.96
CA SER A 174 7.17 10.90 -8.02
C SER A 174 6.97 9.83 -9.10
N LEU A 175 7.56 10.02 -10.28
CA LEU A 175 7.50 9.03 -11.36
C LEU A 175 8.28 7.75 -11.01
N LEU A 176 9.41 7.85 -10.31
CA LEU A 176 10.15 6.68 -9.80
C LEU A 176 9.32 5.91 -8.78
N ASN A 177 8.67 6.58 -7.83
CA ASN A 177 7.77 5.95 -6.87
C ASN A 177 6.61 5.24 -7.59
N PHE A 178 6.04 5.87 -8.61
CA PHE A 178 5.00 5.27 -9.43
C PHE A 178 5.49 4.00 -10.15
N ALA A 179 6.70 4.05 -10.73
CA ALA A 179 7.32 2.91 -11.38
C ALA A 179 7.60 1.75 -10.41
N ILE A 180 8.07 2.04 -9.18
CA ILE A 180 8.27 1.04 -8.12
C ILE A 180 6.94 0.38 -7.76
N MET A 181 5.89 1.16 -7.59
CA MET A 181 4.53 0.65 -7.30
C MET A 181 4.05 -0.28 -8.42
N LEU A 182 4.14 0.14 -9.67
CA LEU A 182 3.72 -0.69 -10.81
C LEU A 182 4.53 -1.98 -10.90
N SER A 183 5.85 -1.90 -10.70
CA SER A 183 6.73 -3.07 -10.73
C SER A 183 6.40 -4.06 -9.61
N ALA A 184 6.15 -3.57 -8.39
CA ALA A 184 5.76 -4.40 -7.27
C ALA A 184 4.41 -5.08 -7.51
N ASN A 185 3.43 -4.32 -8.00
CA ASN A 185 2.10 -4.86 -8.33
C ASN A 185 2.19 -5.92 -9.41
N LEU A 186 2.92 -5.66 -10.49
CA LEU A 186 3.12 -6.61 -11.59
C LEU A 186 3.84 -7.88 -11.09
N GLY A 187 4.88 -7.73 -10.25
CA GLY A 187 5.59 -8.86 -9.65
C GLY A 187 4.69 -9.73 -8.79
N VAL A 188 3.88 -9.12 -7.90
CA VAL A 188 2.93 -9.86 -7.06
C VAL A 188 1.84 -10.54 -7.89
N MET A 189 1.28 -9.83 -8.88
CA MET A 189 0.26 -10.40 -9.77
C MET A 189 0.81 -11.59 -10.56
N ASN A 190 2.04 -11.49 -11.06
CA ASN A 190 2.68 -12.59 -11.78
C ASN A 190 2.95 -13.82 -10.91
N LEU A 191 3.12 -13.65 -9.59
CA LEU A 191 3.28 -14.77 -8.64
C LEU A 191 1.96 -15.45 -8.26
N LEU A 192 0.80 -14.90 -8.66
CA LEU A 192 -0.48 -15.56 -8.39
C LEU A 192 -0.58 -16.91 -9.10
N PRO A 193 -1.18 -17.92 -8.45
CA PRO A 193 -1.37 -19.25 -9.02
C PRO A 193 -2.47 -19.27 -10.10
N LEU A 194 -2.39 -18.33 -11.05
CA LEU A 194 -3.34 -18.20 -12.15
C LEU A 194 -2.73 -18.74 -13.44
N PRO A 195 -3.50 -19.47 -14.24
CA PRO A 195 -3.06 -19.84 -15.59
C PRO A 195 -2.70 -18.60 -16.42
N ALA A 196 -1.74 -18.72 -17.30
CA ALA A 196 -1.15 -17.64 -18.10
C ALA A 196 -0.15 -16.73 -17.37
N LEU A 197 -0.05 -16.78 -16.06
CA LEU A 197 0.96 -16.06 -15.27
C LEU A 197 2.10 -16.99 -14.85
N ASP A 198 3.24 -16.43 -14.45
CA ASP A 198 4.42 -17.19 -14.02
C ASP A 198 4.13 -18.04 -12.77
N GLY A 199 3.31 -17.54 -11.86
CA GLY A 199 2.84 -18.28 -10.68
C GLY A 199 2.06 -19.54 -11.04
N GLY A 200 1.32 -19.54 -12.15
CA GLY A 200 0.67 -20.74 -12.68
C GLY A 200 1.69 -21.81 -13.09
N ARG A 201 2.79 -21.43 -13.75
CA ARG A 201 3.89 -22.35 -14.09
C ARG A 201 4.58 -22.88 -12.83
N LEU A 202 4.78 -22.03 -11.83
CA LEU A 202 5.34 -22.44 -10.54
C LEU A 202 4.51 -23.52 -9.88
N VAL A 203 3.17 -23.43 -9.95
CA VAL A 203 2.26 -24.47 -9.43
C VAL A 203 2.48 -25.81 -10.14
N PHE A 204 2.64 -25.82 -11.47
CA PHE A 204 2.96 -27.05 -12.21
C PHE A 204 4.30 -27.64 -11.79
N ILE A 205 5.34 -26.83 -11.64
CA ILE A 205 6.66 -27.27 -11.17
C ILE A 205 6.58 -27.90 -9.77
N ILE A 206 5.87 -27.27 -8.83
CA ILE A 206 5.65 -27.79 -7.48
C ILE A 206 4.88 -29.13 -7.53
N LEU A 207 3.86 -29.20 -8.38
CA LEU A 207 3.04 -30.39 -8.55
C LEU A 207 3.85 -31.56 -9.13
N GLU A 208 4.74 -31.30 -10.10
CA GLU A 208 5.67 -32.29 -10.65
C GLU A 208 6.65 -32.79 -9.58
N MET A 209 7.18 -31.87 -8.76
CA MET A 209 8.11 -32.21 -7.68
C MET A 209 7.44 -33.12 -6.63
N ILE A 210 6.19 -32.85 -6.25
CA ILE A 210 5.44 -33.65 -5.28
C ILE A 210 5.08 -35.01 -5.89
N ARG A 211 4.58 -35.03 -7.13
CA ARG A 211 4.13 -36.26 -7.80
C ARG A 211 5.28 -37.08 -8.37
N ARG A 212 6.49 -36.51 -8.46
CA ARG A 212 7.68 -37.12 -9.11
C ARG A 212 7.39 -37.60 -10.55
N LYS A 213 6.43 -36.99 -11.23
CA LYS A 213 6.04 -37.27 -12.60
C LYS A 213 5.81 -35.95 -13.35
N LYS A 214 6.37 -35.81 -14.53
CA LYS A 214 6.20 -34.65 -15.40
C LYS A 214 4.75 -34.54 -15.88
N VAL A 215 4.23 -33.32 -15.92
CA VAL A 215 2.96 -33.01 -16.59
C VAL A 215 3.26 -32.93 -18.09
N SER A 216 2.35 -33.44 -18.95
CA SER A 216 2.56 -33.31 -20.37
C SER A 216 2.52 -31.84 -20.80
N PRO A 217 3.47 -31.36 -21.62
CA PRO A 217 3.51 -29.97 -22.08
C PRO A 217 2.23 -29.52 -22.77
N GLU A 218 1.53 -30.43 -23.43
CA GLU A 218 0.23 -30.15 -24.05
C GLU A 218 -0.84 -29.76 -23.05
N LYS A 219 -0.92 -30.44 -21.89
CA LYS A 219 -1.89 -30.11 -20.82
C LYS A 219 -1.55 -28.79 -20.15
N GLU A 220 -0.27 -28.55 -19.87
CA GLU A 220 0.20 -27.28 -19.33
C GLU A 220 -0.16 -26.15 -20.31
N GLY A 221 0.14 -26.31 -21.59
CA GLY A 221 -0.18 -25.35 -22.64
C GLY A 221 -1.68 -25.06 -22.76
N MET A 222 -2.54 -26.09 -22.70
CA MET A 222 -4.01 -25.90 -22.72
C MET A 222 -4.50 -25.09 -21.52
N VAL A 223 -4.01 -25.37 -20.33
CA VAL A 223 -4.41 -24.65 -19.11
C VAL A 223 -3.97 -23.19 -19.20
N HIS A 224 -2.74 -22.93 -19.65
CA HIS A 224 -2.24 -21.57 -19.84
C HIS A 224 -3.03 -20.81 -20.91
N PHE A 225 -3.35 -21.46 -22.03
CA PHE A 225 -4.16 -20.86 -23.09
C PHE A 225 -5.58 -20.51 -22.60
N ALA A 226 -6.24 -21.43 -21.88
CA ALA A 226 -7.54 -21.17 -21.30
C ALA A 226 -7.51 -20.00 -20.30
N GLY A 227 -6.44 -19.91 -19.49
CA GLY A 227 -6.21 -18.78 -18.58
C GLY A 227 -6.01 -17.45 -19.32
N LEU A 228 -5.28 -17.47 -20.43
CA LEU A 228 -5.09 -16.28 -21.26
C LEU A 228 -6.42 -15.78 -21.85
N VAL A 229 -7.24 -16.68 -22.38
CA VAL A 229 -8.56 -16.34 -22.93
C VAL A 229 -9.46 -15.77 -21.83
N LEU A 230 -9.44 -16.38 -20.64
CA LEU A 230 -10.19 -15.87 -19.49
C LEU A 230 -9.73 -14.44 -19.11
N LEU A 231 -8.43 -14.20 -19.00
CA LEU A 231 -7.91 -12.88 -18.66
C LEU A 231 -8.27 -11.82 -19.71
N LEU A 232 -8.17 -12.18 -21.00
CA LEU A 232 -8.56 -11.27 -22.09
C LEU A 232 -10.08 -10.96 -22.11
N SER A 233 -10.91 -11.88 -21.61
CA SER A 233 -12.36 -11.66 -21.53
C SER A 233 -12.78 -10.77 -20.37
N LEU A 234 -11.88 -10.56 -19.39
CA LEU A 234 -12.12 -9.70 -18.21
C LEU A 234 -11.64 -8.25 -18.42
N ILE A 235 -10.85 -7.99 -19.45
CA ILE A 235 -10.34 -6.64 -19.84
C ILE A 235 -11.29 -5.97 -20.80
#